data_44c051a942289a02aa57922511bf4ff3
#
_entry.id   44c051a942289a02aa57922511bf4ff3
#
_cell.length_a   1.000
_cell.length_b   1.000
_cell.length_c   1.000
_cell.angle_alpha   90.00
_cell.angle_beta   90.00
_cell.angle_gamma   90.00
#
_symmetry.space_group_name_H-M   'P 1'
#
loop_
_entity.id
_entity.type
_entity.pdbx_description
1 polymer ?
#
loop_
_entity_poly.entity_id
_entity_poly.type
_entity_poly.pdbx_seq_one_letter_code
_entity_poly.pdbx_strand_id
1 'polypeptide(L)'
;IFTPRKTTYSRLDVADTAAIREGELKAETLDAKSLQQIRQSDAVLLVLRHFDNGHAADPAGDFRRIQGEFILADMVQTEGRLERLRKQNALKPQPALQQEQALLEQCLAHLEAGSPLATLALSSEGDKKIRGFLFLSRKPMMAVVSCVEEQISEVETIASQLWERLPRHILVVAVWGL
;
A
#
# COMPACT_ATOMS: atom_id res chain seq x y z
N ILE A 1 -24.19 17.75 25.44
CA ILE A 1 -22.74 18.01 25.57
C ILE A 1 -22.19 16.90 26.46
N PHE A 2 -21.32 16.04 25.93
CA PHE A 2 -20.65 15.01 26.72
C PHE A 2 -19.47 15.64 27.47
N THR A 3 -19.44 15.51 28.79
CA THR A 3 -18.26 15.83 29.61
C THR A 3 -17.53 14.53 29.96
N PRO A 4 -16.49 14.16 29.23
CA PRO A 4 -15.77 12.89 29.48
C PRO A 4 -14.99 13.00 30.80
N ARG A 5 -15.05 11.94 31.61
CA ARG A 5 -14.24 11.82 32.85
C ARG A 5 -12.74 11.67 32.57
N LYS A 6 -12.39 11.18 31.38
CA LYS A 6 -11.01 10.99 30.93
C LYS A 6 -10.95 11.16 29.42
N THR A 7 -10.03 11.98 28.93
CA THR A 7 -9.71 12.11 27.50
C THR A 7 -8.38 11.39 27.24
N THR A 8 -8.38 10.46 26.29
CA THR A 8 -7.17 9.80 25.82
C THR A 8 -6.95 10.20 24.36
N TYR A 9 -5.82 10.83 24.07
CA TYR A 9 -5.46 11.22 22.73
C TYR A 9 -4.82 10.04 22.00
N SER A 10 -5.16 9.87 20.72
CA SER A 10 -4.44 8.96 19.84
C SER A 10 -3.07 9.53 19.52
N ARG A 11 -2.06 8.69 19.51
CA ARG A 11 -0.72 9.06 19.04
C ARG A 11 -0.59 8.58 17.59
N LEU A 12 -0.10 9.46 16.73
CA LEU A 12 0.27 9.17 15.35
C LEU A 12 1.79 9.38 15.22
N ASP A 13 2.50 8.32 14.85
CA ASP A 13 3.92 8.38 14.55
C ASP A 13 4.06 8.38 13.01
N VAL A 14 4.59 9.46 12.45
CA VAL A 14 4.82 9.61 11.00
C VAL A 14 6.29 9.39 10.73
N ALA A 15 6.58 8.48 9.80
CA ALA A 15 7.94 8.25 9.31
C ALA A 15 8.03 8.69 7.85
N ASP A 16 8.97 9.59 7.56
CA ASP A 16 9.33 9.96 6.20
C ASP A 16 10.24 8.90 5.59
N THR A 17 9.98 8.53 4.34
CA THR A 17 10.78 7.58 3.58
C THR A 17 11.26 8.22 2.29
N ALA A 18 12.37 7.71 1.74
CA ALA A 18 12.84 8.17 0.43
C ALA A 18 11.77 8.01 -0.66
N ALA A 19 11.77 8.91 -1.64
CA ALA A 19 10.86 8.85 -2.77
C ALA A 19 10.99 7.52 -3.52
N ILE A 20 9.86 6.89 -3.83
CA ILE A 20 9.82 5.65 -4.61
C ILE A 20 9.90 5.98 -6.08
N ARG A 21 10.98 5.56 -6.76
CA ARG A 21 11.14 5.70 -8.21
C ARG A 21 10.77 4.39 -8.92
N GLU A 22 10.57 4.47 -10.23
CA GLU A 22 10.21 3.31 -11.04
C GLU A 22 11.30 2.21 -10.97
N GLY A 23 10.88 0.97 -10.68
CA GLY A 23 11.77 -0.18 -10.54
C GLY A 23 12.54 -0.27 -9.22
N GLU A 24 12.40 0.70 -8.31
CA GLU A 24 13.15 0.75 -7.05
C GLU A 24 12.61 -0.19 -5.96
N LEU A 25 11.39 -0.73 -6.07
CA LEU A 25 10.90 -1.78 -5.18
C LEU A 25 11.42 -3.19 -5.53
N LYS A 26 12.13 -3.33 -6.66
CA LYS A 26 12.99 -4.49 -6.87
C LYS A 26 14.11 -4.43 -5.83
N ALA A 27 14.31 -5.54 -5.13
CA ALA A 27 15.12 -5.70 -3.90
C ALA A 27 16.56 -5.11 -3.89
N GLU A 28 16.97 -4.38 -4.92
CA GLU A 28 18.31 -3.83 -5.08
C GLU A 28 18.39 -2.29 -4.99
N THR A 29 17.28 -1.57 -4.98
CA THR A 29 17.28 -0.10 -5.14
C THR A 29 16.58 0.67 -4.01
N LEU A 30 15.52 0.16 -3.39
CA LEU A 30 15.07 0.70 -2.11
C LEU A 30 15.97 0.13 -1.02
N ASP A 31 16.58 1.03 -0.26
CA ASP A 31 17.20 0.65 0.99
C ASP A 31 16.25 -0.32 1.74
N ALA A 32 16.76 -1.53 2.00
CA ALA A 32 16.00 -2.59 2.69
C ALA A 32 15.33 -2.08 3.98
N LYS A 33 15.91 -1.04 4.59
CA LYS A 33 15.40 -0.37 5.78
C LYS A 33 14.12 0.42 5.48
N SER A 34 14.08 1.19 4.39
CA SER A 34 12.90 1.96 3.98
C SER A 34 11.74 1.03 3.62
N LEU A 35 12.00 -0.04 2.87
CA LEU A 35 10.98 -1.05 2.55
C LEU A 35 10.44 -1.73 3.82
N GLN A 36 11.32 -2.05 4.76
CA GLN A 36 10.95 -2.64 6.04
C GLN A 36 10.12 -1.66 6.89
N GLN A 37 10.43 -0.37 6.90
CA GLN A 37 9.62 0.66 7.57
C GLN A 37 8.22 0.72 6.97
N ILE A 38 8.09 0.75 5.63
CA ILE A 38 6.79 0.75 4.96
C ILE A 38 6.03 -0.53 5.31
N ARG A 39 6.68 -1.70 5.33
CA ARG A 39 6.03 -2.96 5.72
C ARG A 39 5.54 -2.95 7.17
N GLN A 40 6.24 -2.30 8.08
CA GLN A 40 5.88 -2.23 9.51
C GLN A 40 4.87 -1.13 9.84
N SER A 41 4.64 -0.16 8.96
CA SER A 41 3.64 0.89 9.19
C SER A 41 2.22 0.33 9.14
N ASP A 42 1.28 0.94 9.84
CA ASP A 42 -0.14 0.57 9.84
C ASP A 42 -0.87 1.08 8.58
N ALA A 43 -0.40 2.19 8.00
CA ALA A 43 -0.95 2.81 6.80
C ALA A 43 0.15 3.49 5.99
N VAL A 44 -0.15 3.80 4.73
CA VAL A 44 0.76 4.50 3.83
C VAL A 44 0.14 5.81 3.35
N LEU A 45 0.92 6.88 3.44
CA LEU A 45 0.61 8.21 2.97
C LEU A 45 1.44 8.47 1.72
N LEU A 46 0.79 8.50 0.54
CA LEU A 46 1.47 8.78 -0.72
C LEU A 46 1.39 10.26 -1.02
N VAL A 47 2.53 10.95 -1.01
CA VAL A 47 2.63 12.34 -1.44
C VAL A 47 2.84 12.37 -2.96
N LEU A 48 1.85 12.90 -3.65
CA LEU A 48 1.78 12.97 -5.11
C LEU A 48 1.93 14.42 -5.56
N ARG A 49 2.80 14.68 -6.52
CA ARG A 49 3.08 16.01 -7.04
C ARG A 49 2.01 16.44 -8.04
N HIS A 50 1.49 17.67 -7.89
CA HIS A 50 0.57 18.31 -8.83
C HIS A 50 1.11 19.64 -9.38
N PHE A 51 2.40 19.77 -9.55
CA PHE A 51 3.04 20.93 -10.15
C PHE A 51 4.14 20.50 -11.11
N ASP A 52 4.46 21.38 -12.07
CA ASP A 52 5.55 21.15 -13.01
C ASP A 52 6.91 21.43 -12.33
N ASN A 53 7.84 20.50 -12.51
CA ASN A 53 9.23 20.63 -12.07
C ASN A 53 10.20 20.34 -13.23
N GLY A 54 9.80 20.62 -14.46
CA GLY A 54 10.46 20.22 -15.70
C GLY A 54 9.86 18.97 -16.33
N HIS A 55 8.91 18.32 -15.64
CA HIS A 55 8.12 17.21 -16.15
C HIS A 55 6.65 17.40 -15.77
N ALA A 56 5.76 17.16 -16.73
CA ALA A 56 4.31 17.26 -16.51
C ALA A 56 3.87 16.40 -15.29
N ALA A 57 3.02 16.97 -14.45
CA ALA A 57 2.49 16.25 -13.29
C ALA A 57 1.39 15.26 -13.72
N ASP A 58 1.50 14.00 -13.30
CA ASP A 58 0.43 13.01 -13.41
C ASP A 58 0.24 12.25 -12.08
N PRO A 59 -0.39 12.87 -11.07
CA PRO A 59 -0.56 12.27 -9.76
C PRO A 59 -1.33 10.94 -9.81
N ALA A 60 -2.28 10.77 -10.73
CA ALA A 60 -2.99 9.50 -10.90
C ALA A 60 -2.09 8.40 -11.50
N GLY A 61 -1.23 8.76 -12.45
CA GLY A 61 -0.22 7.86 -13.01
C GLY A 61 0.81 7.45 -11.95
N ASP A 62 1.30 8.41 -11.16
CA ASP A 62 2.25 8.17 -10.08
C ASP A 62 1.64 7.24 -9.01
N PHE A 63 0.37 7.45 -8.64
CA PHE A 63 -0.33 6.54 -7.73
C PHE A 63 -0.39 5.11 -8.29
N ARG A 64 -0.83 4.94 -9.55
CA ARG A 64 -0.93 3.61 -10.18
C ARG A 64 0.42 2.92 -10.26
N ARG A 65 1.49 3.67 -10.56
CA ARG A 65 2.85 3.14 -10.62
C ARG A 65 3.29 2.62 -9.26
N ILE A 66 3.14 3.40 -8.18
CA ILE A 66 3.51 2.97 -6.82
C ILE A 66 2.68 1.77 -6.37
N GLN A 67 1.38 1.76 -6.67
CA GLN A 67 0.52 0.62 -6.37
C GLN A 67 0.97 -0.64 -7.13
N GLY A 68 1.36 -0.51 -8.39
CA GLY A 68 1.92 -1.60 -9.19
C GLY A 68 3.20 -2.17 -8.59
N GLU A 69 4.11 -1.32 -8.11
CA GLU A 69 5.32 -1.75 -7.41
C GLU A 69 5.00 -2.50 -6.11
N PHE A 70 4.00 -2.06 -5.34
CA PHE A 70 3.56 -2.79 -4.15
C PHE A 70 3.00 -4.17 -4.49
N ILE A 71 2.22 -4.29 -5.57
CA ILE A 71 1.70 -5.56 -6.07
C ILE A 71 2.86 -6.49 -6.45
N LEU A 72 3.84 -6.00 -7.21
CA LEU A 72 5.00 -6.78 -7.62
C LEU A 72 5.83 -7.28 -6.42
N ALA A 73 6.08 -6.41 -5.45
CA ALA A 73 6.81 -6.77 -4.23
C ALA A 73 6.08 -7.86 -3.41
N ASP A 74 4.75 -7.80 -3.37
CA ASP A 74 3.93 -8.80 -2.68
C ASP A 74 3.84 -10.11 -3.46
N MET A 75 3.84 -10.07 -4.82
CA MET A 75 3.95 -11.26 -5.67
C MET A 75 5.23 -12.03 -5.38
N VAL A 76 6.39 -11.36 -5.45
CA VAL A 76 7.70 -11.98 -5.18
C VAL A 76 7.74 -12.62 -3.79
N GLN A 77 7.22 -11.94 -2.78
CA GLN A 77 7.14 -12.47 -1.42
C GLN A 77 6.25 -13.72 -1.34
N THR A 78 5.09 -13.68 -2.01
CA THR A 78 4.11 -14.76 -2.02
C THR A 78 4.65 -15.99 -2.73
N GLU A 79 5.24 -15.82 -3.91
CA GLU A 79 5.88 -16.90 -4.68
C GLU A 79 6.99 -17.59 -3.90
N GLY A 80 7.88 -16.81 -3.27
CA GLY A 80 8.96 -17.36 -2.46
C GLY A 80 8.46 -18.13 -1.23
N ARG A 81 7.30 -17.77 -0.65
CA ARG A 81 6.68 -18.55 0.42
C ARG A 81 6.00 -19.80 -0.11
N LEU A 82 5.29 -19.71 -1.22
CA LEU A 82 4.63 -20.85 -1.87
C LEU A 82 5.62 -21.93 -2.27
N GLU A 83 6.77 -21.57 -2.82
CA GLU A 83 7.84 -22.53 -3.16
C GLU A 83 8.29 -23.32 -1.91
N ARG A 84 8.50 -22.63 -0.80
CA ARG A 84 8.88 -23.26 0.47
C ARG A 84 7.78 -24.17 1.02
N LEU A 85 6.51 -23.74 0.95
CA LEU A 85 5.37 -24.54 1.40
C LEU A 85 5.19 -25.80 0.55
N ARG A 86 5.33 -25.72 -0.75
CA ARG A 86 5.24 -26.88 -1.65
C ARG A 86 6.30 -27.93 -1.31
N LYS A 87 7.55 -27.51 -1.05
CA LYS A 87 8.62 -28.41 -0.60
C LYS A 87 8.32 -29.04 0.74
N GLN A 88 7.81 -28.26 1.72
CA GLN A 88 7.45 -28.75 3.05
C GLN A 88 6.27 -29.75 3.00
N ASN A 89 5.21 -29.42 2.25
CA ASN A 89 4.05 -30.28 2.10
C ASN A 89 4.37 -31.60 1.36
N ALA A 90 5.32 -31.59 0.41
CA ALA A 90 5.78 -32.79 -0.24
C ALA A 90 6.54 -33.75 0.70
N LEU A 91 7.28 -33.21 1.67
CA LEU A 91 8.03 -34.00 2.64
C LEU A 91 7.16 -34.50 3.79
N LYS A 92 6.31 -33.60 4.35
CA LYS A 92 5.45 -33.90 5.49
C LYS A 92 4.17 -33.08 5.37
N PRO A 93 3.11 -33.63 4.78
CA PRO A 93 1.83 -32.96 4.64
C PRO A 93 1.25 -32.60 6.02
N GLN A 94 0.85 -31.33 6.19
CA GLN A 94 0.18 -30.86 7.40
C GLN A 94 -1.04 -30.01 7.01
N PRO A 95 -2.21 -30.20 7.62
CA PRO A 95 -3.42 -29.43 7.27
C PRO A 95 -3.23 -27.92 7.37
N ALA A 96 -2.46 -27.45 8.35
CA ALA A 96 -2.17 -26.02 8.53
C ALA A 96 -1.35 -25.44 7.37
N LEU A 97 -0.32 -26.16 6.89
CA LEU A 97 0.51 -25.75 5.76
C LEU A 97 -0.27 -25.80 4.43
N GLN A 98 -1.17 -26.78 4.28
CA GLN A 98 -2.05 -26.86 3.11
C GLN A 98 -3.04 -25.69 3.06
N GLN A 99 -3.62 -25.32 4.21
CA GLN A 99 -4.51 -24.16 4.31
C GLN A 99 -3.78 -22.84 4.02
N GLU A 100 -2.55 -22.68 4.54
CA GLU A 100 -1.72 -21.51 4.23
C GLU A 100 -1.39 -21.45 2.73
N GLN A 101 -1.02 -22.57 2.13
CA GLN A 101 -0.73 -22.66 0.70
C GLN A 101 -1.93 -22.24 -0.14
N ALA A 102 -3.12 -22.80 0.11
CA ALA A 102 -4.33 -22.46 -0.63
C ALA A 102 -4.69 -20.96 -0.51
N LEU A 103 -4.51 -20.37 0.68
CA LEU A 103 -4.74 -18.96 0.91
C LEU A 103 -3.74 -18.08 0.14
N LEU A 104 -2.47 -18.44 0.14
CA LEU A 104 -1.44 -17.70 -0.60
C LEU A 104 -1.59 -17.87 -2.12
N GLU A 105 -2.06 -19.02 -2.61
CA GLU A 105 -2.40 -19.23 -4.03
C GLU A 105 -3.56 -18.30 -4.44
N GLN A 106 -4.56 -18.10 -3.58
CA GLN A 106 -5.63 -17.13 -3.81
C GLN A 106 -5.07 -15.69 -3.84
N CYS A 107 -4.18 -15.34 -2.91
CA CYS A 107 -3.52 -14.04 -2.90
C CYS A 107 -2.70 -13.82 -4.18
N LEU A 108 -1.92 -14.80 -4.60
CA LEU A 108 -1.09 -14.71 -5.80
C LEU A 108 -1.93 -14.49 -7.06
N ALA A 109 -2.99 -15.28 -7.26
CA ALA A 109 -3.89 -15.13 -8.41
C ALA A 109 -4.53 -13.73 -8.46
N HIS A 110 -4.85 -13.13 -7.29
CA HIS A 110 -5.39 -11.77 -7.23
C HIS A 110 -4.35 -10.70 -7.61
N LEU A 111 -3.11 -10.88 -7.15
CA LEU A 111 -1.98 -10.01 -7.49
C LEU A 111 -1.60 -10.12 -8.97
N GLU A 112 -1.56 -11.34 -9.54
CA GLU A 112 -1.30 -11.59 -10.97
C GLU A 112 -2.36 -10.93 -11.88
N ALA A 113 -3.59 -10.78 -11.40
CA ALA A 113 -4.63 -10.01 -12.07
C ALA A 113 -4.43 -8.48 -11.96
N GLY A 114 -3.29 -8.01 -11.41
CA GLY A 114 -2.99 -6.59 -11.21
C GLY A 114 -3.81 -5.92 -10.11
N SER A 115 -4.44 -6.70 -9.22
CA SER A 115 -5.32 -6.19 -8.18
C SER A 115 -4.63 -6.18 -6.82
N PRO A 116 -4.70 -5.06 -6.05
CA PRO A 116 -4.08 -4.98 -4.73
C PRO A 116 -4.84 -5.85 -3.73
N LEU A 117 -4.12 -6.47 -2.78
CA LEU A 117 -4.73 -7.33 -1.75
C LEU A 117 -5.74 -6.61 -0.86
N ALA A 118 -5.74 -5.29 -0.81
CA ALA A 118 -6.78 -4.51 -0.12
C ALA A 118 -8.18 -4.76 -0.69
N THR A 119 -8.30 -5.15 -1.97
CA THR A 119 -9.58 -5.45 -2.63
C THR A 119 -9.95 -6.93 -2.58
N LEU A 120 -9.08 -7.81 -2.07
CA LEU A 120 -9.35 -9.22 -1.91
C LEU A 120 -10.22 -9.45 -0.67
N ALA A 121 -11.43 -9.97 -0.88
CA ALA A 121 -12.31 -10.38 0.22
C ALA A 121 -11.80 -11.70 0.83
N LEU A 122 -11.38 -11.65 2.08
CA LEU A 122 -10.96 -12.80 2.86
C LEU A 122 -11.89 -13.00 4.06
N SER A 123 -11.95 -14.23 4.57
CA SER A 123 -12.56 -14.49 5.86
C SER A 123 -11.72 -13.88 6.99
N SER A 124 -12.34 -13.65 8.16
CA SER A 124 -11.61 -13.15 9.35
C SER A 124 -10.42 -14.04 9.74
N GLU A 125 -10.52 -15.35 9.49
CA GLU A 125 -9.44 -16.29 9.72
C GLU A 125 -8.32 -16.15 8.69
N GLY A 126 -8.69 -16.00 7.41
CA GLY A 126 -7.74 -15.73 6.33
C GLY A 126 -6.96 -14.44 6.57
N ASP A 127 -7.65 -13.37 6.95
CA ASP A 127 -7.02 -12.10 7.32
C ASP A 127 -5.99 -12.23 8.44
N LYS A 128 -6.34 -13.00 9.49
CA LYS A 128 -5.40 -13.25 10.60
C LYS A 128 -4.16 -14.01 10.15
N LYS A 129 -4.32 -15.00 9.25
CA LYS A 129 -3.21 -15.81 8.75
C LYS A 129 -2.24 -15.00 7.88
N ILE A 130 -2.73 -14.09 7.04
CA ILE A 130 -1.85 -13.28 6.17
C ILE A 130 -1.28 -12.03 6.85
N ARG A 131 -1.77 -11.64 8.01
CA ARG A 131 -1.31 -10.42 8.71
C ARG A 131 0.21 -10.41 8.94
N GLY A 132 0.80 -11.55 9.26
CA GLY A 132 2.24 -11.68 9.49
C GLY A 132 3.11 -11.46 8.25
N PHE A 133 2.53 -11.48 7.06
CA PHE A 133 3.25 -11.21 5.80
C PHE A 133 3.52 -9.72 5.57
N LEU A 134 2.77 -8.84 6.23
CA LEU A 134 2.91 -7.38 6.13
C LEU A 134 2.85 -6.90 4.67
N PHE A 135 1.90 -7.45 3.90
CA PHE A 135 1.72 -7.11 2.48
C PHE A 135 1.51 -5.62 2.28
N LEU A 136 2.23 -5.04 1.33
CA LEU A 136 2.19 -3.62 1.01
C LEU A 136 0.86 -3.23 0.37
N SER A 137 0.43 -4.02 -0.62
CA SER A 137 -0.81 -3.78 -1.36
C SER A 137 -2.09 -4.02 -0.54
N ARG A 138 -1.96 -4.53 0.70
CA ARG A 138 -3.08 -4.68 1.63
C ARG A 138 -3.23 -3.54 2.62
N LYS A 139 -2.24 -2.66 2.71
CA LYS A 139 -2.27 -1.54 3.66
C LYS A 139 -3.32 -0.50 3.28
N PRO A 140 -3.98 0.12 4.28
CA PRO A 140 -4.72 1.34 4.05
C PRO A 140 -3.81 2.39 3.42
N MET A 141 -4.29 3.06 2.37
CA MET A 141 -3.55 4.11 1.68
C MET A 141 -4.36 5.39 1.62
N MET A 142 -3.64 6.52 1.75
CA MET A 142 -4.16 7.87 1.52
C MET A 142 -3.27 8.55 0.47
N ALA A 143 -3.87 9.25 -0.46
CA ALA A 143 -3.17 10.10 -1.41
C ALA A 143 -3.19 11.55 -0.92
N VAL A 144 -2.03 12.15 -0.77
CA VAL A 144 -1.86 13.57 -0.47
C VAL A 144 -1.29 14.25 -1.70
N VAL A 145 -2.04 15.18 -2.28
CA VAL A 145 -1.62 15.92 -3.47
C VAL A 145 -0.93 17.20 -3.04
N SER A 146 0.35 17.32 -3.37
CA SER A 146 1.12 18.54 -3.12
C SER A 146 0.92 19.52 -4.28
N CYS A 147 0.37 20.70 -3.95
CA CYS A 147 0.09 21.79 -4.86
C CYS A 147 1.02 22.97 -4.59
N VAL A 148 1.23 23.84 -5.58
CA VAL A 148 1.91 25.12 -5.39
C VAL A 148 0.95 26.18 -4.84
N GLU A 149 1.50 27.28 -4.30
CA GLU A 149 0.72 28.34 -3.66
C GLU A 149 -0.31 28.97 -4.63
N GLU A 150 0.03 29.09 -5.89
CA GLU A 150 -0.85 29.62 -6.93
C GLU A 150 -2.12 28.78 -7.17
N GLN A 151 -2.10 27.51 -6.74
CA GLN A 151 -3.21 26.55 -6.88
C GLN A 151 -4.11 26.47 -5.64
N ILE A 152 -3.89 27.30 -4.61
CA ILE A 152 -4.65 27.26 -3.34
C ILE A 152 -6.16 27.32 -3.58
N SER A 153 -6.62 28.19 -4.50
CA SER A 153 -8.04 28.33 -4.81
C SER A 153 -8.65 27.11 -5.51
N GLU A 154 -7.83 26.20 -6.04
CA GLU A 154 -8.26 25.03 -6.81
C GLU A 154 -8.06 23.70 -6.06
N VAL A 155 -7.53 23.76 -4.83
CA VAL A 155 -7.14 22.56 -4.04
C VAL A 155 -8.28 21.54 -3.91
N GLU A 156 -9.50 21.98 -3.64
CA GLU A 156 -10.65 21.08 -3.51
C GLU A 156 -11.04 20.45 -4.85
N THR A 157 -10.94 21.23 -5.95
CA THR A 157 -11.20 20.75 -7.30
C THR A 157 -10.16 19.72 -7.73
N ILE A 158 -8.88 19.98 -7.45
CA ILE A 158 -7.76 19.07 -7.73
C ILE A 158 -7.95 17.76 -6.96
N ALA A 159 -8.27 17.82 -5.67
CA ALA A 159 -8.54 16.64 -4.86
C ALA A 159 -9.71 15.82 -5.41
N SER A 160 -10.81 16.48 -5.77
CA SER A 160 -12.01 15.84 -6.33
C SER A 160 -11.73 15.16 -7.67
N GLN A 161 -11.03 15.82 -8.58
CA GLN A 161 -10.64 15.27 -9.88
C GLN A 161 -9.73 14.06 -9.74
N LEU A 162 -8.78 14.10 -8.79
CA LEU A 162 -7.92 12.94 -8.53
C LEU A 162 -8.72 11.81 -7.90
N TRP A 163 -9.62 12.10 -6.95
CA TRP A 163 -10.45 11.08 -6.32
C TRP A 163 -11.33 10.32 -7.33
N GLU A 164 -11.80 10.96 -8.39
CA GLU A 164 -12.54 10.32 -9.48
C GLU A 164 -11.68 9.34 -10.30
N ARG A 165 -10.38 9.57 -10.37
CA ARG A 165 -9.40 8.78 -11.14
C ARG A 165 -8.75 7.66 -10.33
N LEU A 166 -8.92 7.64 -9.01
CA LEU A 166 -8.36 6.64 -8.10
C LEU A 166 -9.43 5.64 -7.64
N PRO A 167 -9.01 4.48 -7.10
CA PRO A 167 -9.94 3.52 -6.50
C PRO A 167 -10.74 4.16 -5.35
N ARG A 168 -12.02 3.88 -5.27
CA ARG A 168 -12.97 4.52 -4.32
C ARG A 168 -12.63 4.36 -2.84
N HIS A 169 -11.81 3.38 -2.49
CA HIS A 169 -11.35 3.16 -1.11
C HIS A 169 -10.14 4.03 -0.73
N ILE A 170 -9.59 4.80 -1.66
CA ILE A 170 -8.46 5.71 -1.41
C ILE A 170 -9.00 7.07 -0.99
N LEU A 171 -8.60 7.52 0.20
CA LEU A 171 -8.85 8.89 0.63
C LEU A 171 -7.86 9.83 -0.08
N VAL A 172 -8.37 10.92 -0.64
CA VAL A 172 -7.56 11.96 -1.31
C VAL A 172 -7.66 13.26 -0.54
N VAL A 173 -6.53 13.88 -0.27
CA VAL A 173 -6.42 15.21 0.34
C VAL A 173 -5.41 16.02 -0.48
N ALA A 174 -5.73 17.26 -0.78
CA ALA A 174 -4.76 18.17 -1.40
C ALA A 174 -4.24 19.18 -0.36
N VAL A 175 -2.95 19.49 -0.46
CA VAL A 175 -2.24 20.41 0.44
C VAL A 175 -1.32 21.30 -0.38
N TRP A 176 -0.95 22.46 0.19
CA TRP A 176 0.04 23.37 -0.39
C TRP A 176 1.15 23.66 0.63
N GLY A 177 2.33 24.04 0.14
CA GLY A 177 3.46 24.43 0.98
C GLY A 177 4.25 23.27 1.60
N LEU A 178 4.27 22.10 0.93
CA LEU A 178 5.16 20.97 1.27
C LEU A 178 6.51 21.11 0.54
#